data_7c11af5ae4193d84dc457ae76b437fc4
#
_entry.id   7c11af5ae4193d84dc457ae76b437fc4
#
_cell.length_a   1.000
_cell.length_b   1.000
_cell.length_c   1.000
_cell.angle_alpha   90.00
_cell.angle_beta   90.00
_cell.angle_gamma   90.00
#
_symmetry.space_group_name_H-M   'P 1'
#
loop_
_entity.id
_entity.type
_entity.pdbx_description
1 polymer ?
#
loop_
_entity_poly.entity_id
_entity_poly.type
_entity_poly.pdbx_seq_one_letter_code
_entity_poly.pdbx_strand_id
1 'polypeptide(L)'
;LILGFSMLINLKNVQINDFFDKNIFLYMEDIDLCRRLDKNSQTILINKLFRVNHIGAKSTNLNNEIFDKIRNWHWMWSQYYFFKKYNGNFLAFIRFFPKLILTIIKFYILCISKNKNKIRYKFRAKGLFSSMIGKKSYLRPENL
;
A
#
# COMPACT_ATOMS: atom_id res chain seq x y z
N LEU A 1 2.48 15.14 3.78
CA LEU A 1 2.16 14.00 2.92
C LEU A 1 1.27 14.47 1.78
N ILE A 2 1.68 14.25 0.54
CA ILE A 2 0.88 14.52 -0.65
C ILE A 2 0.27 13.19 -1.09
N LEU A 3 -1.05 13.18 -1.31
CA LEU A 3 -1.75 12.01 -1.82
C LEU A 3 -1.66 11.95 -3.35
N GLY A 4 -1.41 10.77 -3.91
CA GLY A 4 -1.13 10.55 -5.32
C GLY A 4 -2.23 10.97 -6.31
N PHE A 5 -3.46 11.18 -5.83
CA PHE A 5 -4.57 11.60 -6.70
C PHE A 5 -4.49 13.07 -7.18
N SER A 6 -3.62 13.89 -6.60
CA SER A 6 -3.46 15.30 -6.95
C SER A 6 -2.02 15.74 -6.78
N MET A 7 -1.17 15.33 -7.73
CA MET A 7 0.24 15.71 -7.80
C MET A 7 0.52 16.45 -9.11
N LEU A 8 1.14 17.60 -9.01
CA LEU A 8 1.76 18.30 -10.14
C LEU A 8 3.28 18.18 -10.00
N ILE A 9 3.94 17.65 -11.01
CA ILE A 9 5.37 17.37 -10.97
C ILE A 9 6.09 18.14 -12.08
N ASN A 10 7.07 18.95 -11.71
CA ASN A 10 7.94 19.60 -12.68
C ASN A 10 9.04 18.65 -13.14
N LEU A 11 8.83 18.01 -14.29
CA LEU A 11 9.74 17.02 -14.86
C LEU A 11 11.13 17.56 -15.18
N LYS A 12 11.27 18.86 -15.42
CA LYS A 12 12.57 19.49 -15.72
C LYS A 12 13.51 19.52 -14.51
N ASN A 13 12.94 19.59 -13.33
CA ASN A 13 13.70 19.74 -12.08
C ASN A 13 13.86 18.41 -11.31
N VAL A 14 13.12 17.38 -11.70
CA VAL A 14 13.14 16.10 -10.98
C VAL A 14 14.12 15.14 -11.64
N GLN A 15 15.27 14.96 -11.00
CA GLN A 15 16.31 14.00 -11.41
C GLN A 15 16.07 12.63 -10.77
N ILE A 16 14.93 12.01 -11.06
CA ILE A 16 14.62 10.67 -10.59
C ILE A 16 14.35 9.78 -11.80
N ASN A 17 15.15 8.72 -11.96
CA ASN A 17 15.04 7.80 -13.08
C ASN A 17 13.71 7.04 -13.12
N ASP A 18 13.13 6.73 -11.95
CA ASP A 18 11.84 6.06 -11.83
C ASP A 18 10.92 6.86 -10.88
N PHE A 19 9.82 7.42 -11.39
CA PHE A 19 8.86 8.16 -10.59
C PHE A 19 8.26 7.29 -9.50
N PHE A 20 7.73 6.13 -9.87
CA PHE A 20 7.15 5.19 -8.93
C PHE A 20 7.99 3.92 -8.85
N ASP A 21 8.09 3.34 -7.66
CA ASP A 21 8.75 2.06 -7.49
C ASP A 21 7.92 0.96 -8.17
N LYS A 22 8.49 0.33 -9.20
CA LYS A 22 7.84 -0.72 -10.01
C LYS A 22 7.38 -1.93 -9.20
N ASN A 23 7.92 -2.11 -8.00
CA ASN A 23 7.52 -3.20 -7.12
C ASN A 23 6.24 -2.88 -6.34
N ILE A 24 5.85 -1.60 -6.23
CA ILE A 24 4.64 -1.17 -5.53
C ILE A 24 3.52 -1.00 -6.57
N PHE A 25 2.50 -1.85 -6.48
CA PHE A 25 1.33 -1.73 -7.36
C PHE A 25 0.26 -0.80 -6.81
N LEU A 26 0.04 -0.82 -5.50
CA LEU A 26 -1.03 -0.05 -4.86
C LEU A 26 -0.64 0.26 -3.41
N TYR A 27 -0.87 1.49 -2.97
CA TYR A 27 -0.52 2.06 -1.66
C TYR A 27 0.98 2.21 -1.41
N MET A 28 1.36 3.26 -0.73
CA MET A 28 2.74 3.67 -0.41
C MET A 28 3.56 4.21 -1.60
N GLU A 29 3.04 4.17 -2.83
CA GLU A 29 3.73 4.70 -4.01
C GLU A 29 3.97 6.21 -3.92
N ASP A 30 2.98 6.96 -3.44
CA ASP A 30 3.04 8.39 -3.22
C ASP A 30 3.99 8.75 -2.05
N ILE A 31 3.94 7.98 -0.98
CA ILE A 31 4.81 8.17 0.18
C ILE A 31 6.26 7.86 -0.19
N ASP A 32 6.48 6.78 -0.96
CA ASP A 32 7.81 6.40 -1.44
C ASP A 32 8.41 7.48 -2.35
N LEU A 33 7.59 8.02 -3.25
CA LEU A 33 7.99 9.11 -4.13
C LEU A 33 8.38 10.35 -3.32
N CYS A 34 7.51 10.81 -2.41
CA CYS A 34 7.80 11.97 -1.55
C CYS A 34 9.10 11.78 -0.75
N ARG A 35 9.32 10.58 -0.20
CA ARG A 35 10.54 10.28 0.56
C ARG A 35 11.79 10.28 -0.31
N ARG A 36 11.70 9.84 -1.55
CA ARG A 36 12.83 9.89 -2.50
C ARG A 36 13.13 11.31 -2.95
N LEU A 37 12.10 12.11 -3.20
CA LEU A 37 12.24 13.54 -3.51
C LEU A 37 12.93 14.29 -2.38
N ASP A 38 12.49 14.09 -1.15
CA ASP A 38 13.07 14.69 0.05
C ASP A 38 14.55 14.32 0.23
N LYS A 39 14.88 13.03 0.06
CA LYS A 39 16.28 12.57 0.10
C LYS A 39 17.18 13.22 -0.97
N ASN A 40 16.62 13.59 -2.11
CA ASN A 40 17.34 14.28 -3.20
C ASN A 40 17.23 15.81 -3.08
N SER A 41 16.88 16.34 -1.92
CA SER A 41 16.74 17.78 -1.66
C SER A 41 15.78 18.48 -2.61
N GLN A 42 14.79 17.75 -3.13
CA GLN A 42 13.74 18.30 -3.97
C GLN A 42 12.64 18.94 -3.15
N THR A 43 12.21 20.14 -3.56
CA THR A 43 11.19 20.87 -2.82
C THR A 43 9.79 20.29 -3.11
N ILE A 44 9.05 19.97 -2.05
CA ILE A 44 7.66 19.55 -2.12
C ILE A 44 6.79 20.71 -1.59
N LEU A 45 5.93 21.25 -2.45
CA LEU A 45 5.05 22.36 -2.11
C LEU A 45 3.60 21.87 -2.00
N ILE A 46 2.89 22.38 -0.99
CA ILE A 46 1.45 22.17 -0.84
C ILE A 46 0.75 23.49 -1.18
N ASN A 47 -0.01 23.50 -2.28
CA ASN A 47 -0.82 24.66 -2.64
C ASN A 47 -2.17 24.60 -1.93
N LYS A 48 -2.40 25.53 -1.00
CA LYS A 48 -3.63 25.62 -0.20
C LYS A 48 -4.79 26.31 -0.93
N LEU A 49 -4.53 26.95 -2.07
CA LEU A 49 -5.53 27.69 -2.85
C LEU A 49 -6.38 26.76 -3.71
N PHE A 50 -5.86 25.61 -4.09
CA PHE A 50 -6.59 24.63 -4.90
C PHE A 50 -7.27 23.57 -4.02
N ARG A 51 -8.53 23.32 -4.31
CA ARG A 51 -9.31 22.23 -3.70
C ARG A 51 -9.66 21.20 -4.77
N VAL A 52 -9.34 19.96 -4.51
CA VAL A 52 -9.65 18.83 -5.39
C VAL A 52 -10.67 17.93 -4.70
N ASN A 53 -11.83 17.76 -5.30
CA ASN A 53 -12.82 16.81 -4.82
C ASN A 53 -12.48 15.41 -5.35
N HIS A 54 -12.05 14.52 -4.47
CA HIS A 54 -11.72 13.14 -4.80
C HIS A 54 -12.85 12.18 -4.40
N ILE A 55 -13.54 11.64 -5.40
CA ILE A 55 -14.56 10.61 -5.19
C ILE A 55 -13.83 9.26 -5.18
N GLY A 56 -13.42 8.81 -4.00
CA GLY A 56 -12.69 7.55 -3.84
C GLY A 56 -13.44 6.33 -4.34
N ALA A 57 -12.71 5.31 -4.76
CA ALA A 57 -13.21 3.98 -5.16
C ALA A 57 -14.13 3.93 -6.40
N LYS A 58 -14.22 4.97 -7.22
CA LYS A 58 -15.02 4.98 -8.46
C LYS A 58 -14.20 4.75 -9.74
N SER A 59 -12.90 4.58 -9.64
CA SER A 59 -12.00 4.40 -10.80
C SER A 59 -12.02 3.00 -11.41
N THR A 60 -12.77 2.06 -10.83
CA THR A 60 -12.81 0.67 -11.31
C THR A 60 -14.24 0.15 -11.33
N ASN A 61 -14.61 -0.55 -12.42
CA ASN A 61 -15.88 -1.29 -12.54
C ASN A 61 -15.83 -2.67 -11.88
N LEU A 62 -14.86 -2.91 -10.99
CA LEU A 62 -14.72 -4.19 -10.29
C LEU A 62 -15.83 -4.37 -9.26
N ASN A 63 -16.30 -5.60 -9.13
CA ASN A 63 -17.17 -5.99 -8.03
C ASN A 63 -16.54 -5.55 -6.69
N ASN A 64 -17.32 -4.92 -5.82
CA ASN A 64 -16.88 -4.40 -4.53
C ASN A 64 -16.12 -5.44 -3.71
N GLU A 65 -16.50 -6.72 -3.78
CA GLU A 65 -15.83 -7.80 -3.04
C GLU A 65 -14.42 -8.07 -3.58
N ILE A 66 -14.26 -8.13 -4.90
CA ILE A 66 -12.96 -8.31 -5.57
C ILE A 66 -12.05 -7.13 -5.25
N PHE A 67 -12.58 -5.92 -5.35
CA PHE A 67 -11.85 -4.71 -5.05
C PHE A 67 -11.37 -4.68 -3.59
N ASP A 68 -12.22 -5.06 -2.64
CA ASP A 68 -11.85 -5.12 -1.22
C ASP A 68 -10.77 -6.18 -0.93
N LYS A 69 -10.79 -7.33 -1.60
CA LYS A 69 -9.74 -8.36 -1.51
C LYS A 69 -8.39 -7.79 -1.94
N ILE A 70 -8.34 -7.17 -3.13
CA ILE A 70 -7.13 -6.59 -3.71
C ILE A 70 -6.59 -5.47 -2.82
N ARG A 71 -7.43 -4.52 -2.41
CA ARG A 71 -7.06 -3.40 -1.54
C ARG A 71 -6.44 -3.88 -0.23
N ASN A 72 -7.09 -4.81 0.45
CA ASN A 72 -6.62 -5.29 1.75
C ASN A 72 -5.32 -6.09 1.65
N TRP A 73 -5.12 -6.82 0.56
CA TRP A 73 -3.88 -7.54 0.29
C TRP A 73 -2.73 -6.56 0.06
N HIS A 74 -2.90 -5.61 -0.89
CA HIS A 74 -1.86 -4.64 -1.23
C HIS A 74 -1.57 -3.68 -0.08
N TRP A 75 -2.57 -3.27 0.70
CA TRP A 75 -2.38 -2.43 1.87
C TRP A 75 -1.32 -3.00 2.84
N MET A 76 -1.41 -4.28 3.13
CA MET A 76 -0.47 -4.94 4.06
C MET A 76 0.85 -5.29 3.40
N TRP A 77 0.81 -5.71 2.13
CA TRP A 77 2.00 -6.01 1.35
C TRP A 77 2.90 -4.78 1.22
N SER A 78 2.33 -3.67 0.78
CA SER A 78 3.05 -2.42 0.51
C SER A 78 3.59 -1.76 1.78
N GLN A 79 2.86 -1.84 2.91
CA GLN A 79 3.35 -1.34 4.19
C GLN A 79 4.62 -2.05 4.64
N TYR A 80 4.65 -3.39 4.56
CA TYR A 80 5.83 -4.17 4.92
C TYR A 80 6.99 -3.87 3.97
N TYR A 81 6.73 -3.94 2.66
CA TYR A 81 7.74 -3.66 1.63
C TYR A 81 8.36 -2.28 1.80
N PHE A 82 7.54 -1.24 1.96
CA PHE A 82 8.01 0.13 2.18
C PHE A 82 8.86 0.24 3.45
N PHE A 83 8.39 -0.31 4.56
CA PHE A 83 9.15 -0.25 5.81
C PHE A 83 10.48 -1.00 5.70
N LYS A 84 10.48 -2.19 5.11
CA LYS A 84 11.67 -2.99 4.84
C LYS A 84 12.68 -2.24 3.96
N LYS A 85 12.21 -1.58 2.91
CA LYS A 85 13.04 -0.81 1.98
C LYS A 85 13.87 0.27 2.68
N TYR A 86 13.32 0.90 3.71
CA TYR A 86 13.97 2.02 4.39
C TYR A 86 14.60 1.69 5.74
N ASN A 87 14.20 0.61 6.38
CA ASN A 87 14.66 0.26 7.74
C ASN A 87 15.32 -1.12 7.82
N GLY A 88 15.34 -1.85 6.72
CA GLY A 88 15.95 -3.18 6.65
C GLY A 88 15.00 -4.32 7.07
N ASN A 89 15.44 -5.55 6.75
CA ASN A 89 14.64 -6.78 6.94
C ASN A 89 14.34 -7.05 8.41
N PHE A 90 15.33 -6.92 9.28
CA PHE A 90 15.22 -7.29 10.69
C PHE A 90 14.18 -6.43 11.43
N LEU A 91 14.30 -5.11 11.30
CA LEU A 91 13.34 -4.19 11.92
C LEU A 91 11.94 -4.33 11.34
N ALA A 92 11.83 -4.57 10.03
CA ALA A 92 10.55 -4.85 9.41
C ALA A 92 9.90 -6.12 9.97
N PHE A 93 10.68 -7.18 10.14
CA PHE A 93 10.18 -8.42 10.72
C PHE A 93 9.67 -8.21 12.15
N ILE A 94 10.48 -7.61 13.02
CA ILE A 94 10.07 -7.35 14.42
C ILE A 94 8.79 -6.53 14.48
N ARG A 95 8.68 -5.49 13.66
CA ARG A 95 7.51 -4.60 13.66
C ARG A 95 6.22 -5.27 13.14
N PHE A 96 6.34 -6.09 12.10
CA PHE A 96 5.18 -6.62 11.38
C PHE A 96 4.81 -8.05 11.75
N PHE A 97 5.70 -8.82 12.37
CA PHE A 97 5.40 -10.17 12.80
C PHE A 97 4.26 -10.24 13.84
N PRO A 98 4.25 -9.41 14.91
CA PRO A 98 3.10 -9.34 15.81
C PRO A 98 1.82 -8.93 15.10
N LYS A 99 1.90 -8.02 14.13
CA LYS A 99 0.76 -7.57 13.32
C LYS A 99 0.20 -8.71 12.46
N LEU A 100 1.05 -9.60 11.93
CA LEU A 100 0.62 -10.79 11.21
C LEU A 100 -0.16 -11.73 12.13
N ILE A 101 0.38 -12.04 13.31
CA ILE A 101 -0.28 -12.90 14.31
C ILE A 101 -1.66 -12.33 14.69
N LEU A 102 -1.73 -11.06 15.06
CA LEU A 102 -2.98 -10.40 15.41
C LEU A 102 -4.00 -10.41 14.25
N THR A 103 -3.53 -10.28 13.01
CA THR A 103 -4.40 -10.32 11.83
C THR A 103 -4.96 -11.73 11.62
N ILE A 104 -4.17 -12.77 11.86
CA ILE A 104 -4.58 -14.17 11.78
C ILE A 104 -5.58 -14.48 12.89
N ILE A 105 -5.31 -14.08 14.12
CA ILE A 105 -6.23 -14.27 15.26
C ILE A 105 -7.57 -13.62 14.96
N LYS A 106 -7.59 -12.37 14.51
CA LYS A 106 -8.81 -11.65 14.11
C LYS A 106 -9.56 -12.38 13.00
N PHE A 107 -8.86 -12.97 12.03
CA PHE A 107 -9.50 -13.76 10.98
C PHE A 107 -10.26 -14.95 11.60
N TYR A 108 -9.64 -15.72 12.49
CA TYR A 108 -10.29 -16.88 13.11
C TYR A 108 -11.47 -16.48 14.00
N ILE A 109 -11.34 -15.44 14.83
CA ILE A 109 -12.45 -14.92 15.63
C ILE A 109 -13.65 -14.54 14.75
N LEU A 110 -13.39 -13.88 13.62
CA LEU A 110 -14.43 -13.47 12.69
C LEU A 110 -15.00 -14.65 11.88
N CYS A 111 -14.26 -15.75 11.74
CA CYS A 111 -14.81 -16.99 11.17
C CYS A 111 -15.83 -17.61 12.11
N ILE A 112 -15.53 -17.68 13.40
CA ILE A 112 -16.44 -18.22 14.44
C ILE A 112 -17.72 -17.38 14.53
N SER A 113 -17.58 -16.05 14.53
CA SER A 113 -18.73 -15.13 14.58
C SER A 113 -19.48 -14.98 13.24
N LYS A 114 -19.09 -15.73 12.19
CA LYS A 114 -19.67 -15.66 10.83
C LYS A 114 -19.69 -14.24 10.22
N ASN A 115 -18.81 -13.35 10.68
CA ASN A 115 -18.76 -11.96 10.25
C ASN A 115 -18.16 -11.82 8.83
N LYS A 116 -18.81 -11.02 7.98
CA LYS A 116 -18.35 -10.74 6.60
C LYS A 116 -16.94 -10.15 6.53
N ASN A 117 -16.52 -9.40 7.56
CA ASN A 117 -15.17 -8.82 7.63
C ASN A 117 -14.02 -9.85 7.69
N LYS A 118 -14.30 -11.15 7.89
CA LYS A 118 -13.29 -12.21 7.85
C LYS A 118 -12.47 -12.19 6.55
N ILE A 119 -13.10 -11.88 5.40
CA ILE A 119 -12.43 -11.83 4.09
C ILE A 119 -11.34 -10.76 4.09
N ARG A 120 -11.61 -9.60 4.66
CA ARG A 120 -10.64 -8.51 4.82
C ARG A 120 -9.38 -8.98 5.55
N TYR A 121 -9.54 -9.62 6.71
CA TYR A 121 -8.39 -10.07 7.50
C TYR A 121 -7.65 -11.23 6.85
N LYS A 122 -8.35 -12.14 6.16
CA LYS A 122 -7.72 -13.17 5.33
C LYS A 122 -6.74 -12.58 4.30
N PHE A 123 -7.20 -11.58 3.55
CA PHE A 123 -6.36 -10.96 2.51
C PHE A 123 -5.26 -10.07 3.08
N ARG A 124 -5.49 -9.42 4.21
CA ARG A 124 -4.44 -8.71 4.95
C ARG A 124 -3.32 -9.65 5.40
N ALA A 125 -3.66 -10.78 6.00
CA ALA A 125 -2.66 -11.77 6.42
C ALA A 125 -1.89 -12.33 5.22
N LYS A 126 -2.58 -12.70 4.13
CA LYS A 126 -1.95 -13.18 2.90
C LYS A 126 -1.00 -12.15 2.28
N GLY A 127 -1.40 -10.88 2.21
CA GLY A 127 -0.57 -9.81 1.66
C GLY A 127 0.69 -9.59 2.50
N LEU A 128 0.53 -9.49 3.83
CA LEU A 128 1.66 -9.31 4.73
C LEU A 128 2.63 -10.49 4.67
N PHE A 129 2.14 -11.72 4.76
CA PHE A 129 2.95 -12.91 4.67
C PHE A 129 3.70 -13.00 3.33
N SER A 130 3.01 -12.71 2.21
CA SER A 130 3.64 -12.69 0.88
C SER A 130 4.80 -11.71 0.79
N SER A 131 4.65 -10.51 1.38
CA SER A 131 5.72 -9.51 1.40
C SER A 131 6.88 -9.93 2.31
N MET A 132 6.59 -10.57 3.46
CA MET A 132 7.62 -11.06 4.39
C MET A 132 8.52 -12.13 3.76
N ILE A 133 7.94 -13.02 2.95
CA ILE A 133 8.72 -14.07 2.23
C ILE A 133 9.27 -13.59 0.88
N GLY A 134 9.21 -12.29 0.59
CA GLY A 134 9.82 -11.69 -0.60
C GLY A 134 9.06 -11.89 -1.90
N LYS A 135 7.82 -12.33 -1.87
CA LYS A 135 7.00 -12.43 -3.10
C LYS A 135 6.69 -11.05 -3.65
N LYS A 136 6.69 -10.94 -4.98
CA LYS A 136 6.31 -9.69 -5.68
C LYS A 136 4.86 -9.31 -5.39
N SER A 137 4.52 -8.05 -5.64
CA SER A 137 3.16 -7.52 -5.57
C SER A 137 2.32 -8.04 -6.75
N TYR A 138 1.85 -9.28 -6.68
CA TYR A 138 1.28 -10.02 -7.82
C TYR A 138 -0.25 -10.06 -7.88
N LEU A 139 -0.95 -9.78 -6.77
CA LEU A 139 -2.41 -9.97 -6.76
C LEU A 139 -3.10 -8.97 -7.70
N ARG A 140 -3.85 -9.50 -8.64
CA ARG A 140 -4.65 -8.77 -9.65
C ARG A 140 -6.05 -9.39 -9.70
N PRO A 141 -7.05 -8.70 -10.30
CA PRO A 141 -8.42 -9.26 -10.45
C PRO A 141 -8.44 -10.62 -11.10
N GLU A 142 -7.61 -10.83 -12.11
CA GLU A 142 -7.50 -12.07 -12.89
C GLU A 142 -6.83 -13.22 -12.12
N ASN A 143 -6.21 -12.96 -10.97
CA ASN A 143 -5.50 -13.94 -10.15
C ASN A 143 -6.25 -14.29 -8.84
N LEU A 144 -7.53 -13.94 -8.76
CA LEU A 144 -8.37 -14.16 -7.57
C LEU A 144 -9.20 -15.44 -7.64
#